data_bd5b56a86a5798710bc4560d0a9aa1b8
#
_entry.id   bd5b56a86a5798710bc4560d0a9aa1b8
#
_cell.length_a   1.000
_cell.length_b   1.000
_cell.length_c   1.000
_cell.angle_alpha   90.00
_cell.angle_beta   90.00
_cell.angle_gamma   90.00
#
_symmetry.space_group_name_H-M   'P 1'
#
loop_
_entity.id
_entity.type
_entity.pdbx_description
1 polymer ?
#
loop_
_entity_poly.entity_id
_entity_poly.type
_entity_poly.pdbx_seq_one_letter_code
_entity_poly.pdbx_strand_id
1 'polypeptide(L)' 'MPVITVDLAVLPDRAVKQRLIESLTSAASQSTGIAEEKFIVLLNEMPRDNIGVGGKLLSDLVK' A
#
# COMPACT_ATOMS: atom_id res chain seq x y z
N MET A 1 -4.99 -8.23 16.76
CA MET A 1 -4.09 -8.29 15.59
C MET A 1 -4.52 -7.24 14.57
N PRO A 2 -3.90 -6.05 14.59
CA PRO A 2 -4.30 -4.99 13.65
C PRO A 2 -3.89 -5.33 12.22
N VAL A 3 -4.75 -4.95 11.28
CA VAL A 3 -4.49 -5.14 9.85
C VAL A 3 -4.54 -3.78 9.17
N ILE A 4 -3.51 -3.48 8.38
CA ILE A 4 -3.44 -2.27 7.58
C ILE A 4 -3.53 -2.70 6.12
N THR A 5 -4.52 -2.17 5.42
CA THR A 5 -4.73 -2.50 4.01
C THR A 5 -4.48 -1.27 3.14
N VAL A 6 -3.70 -1.45 2.08
CA VAL A 6 -3.42 -0.38 1.13
C VAL A 6 -3.83 -0.83 -0.26
N ASP A 7 -4.69 -0.07 -0.90
CA ASP A 7 -5.05 -0.28 -2.29
C ASP A 7 -4.32 0.75 -3.12
N LEU A 8 -3.52 0.31 -4.08
CA LEU A 8 -2.66 1.20 -4.82
C LEU A 8 -2.32 0.63 -6.20
N ALA A 9 -1.78 1.48 -7.07
CA ALA A 9 -1.24 1.01 -8.34
C ALA A 9 0.04 0.21 -8.09
N VAL A 10 0.41 -0.61 -9.06
CA VAL A 10 1.60 -1.48 -8.97
C VAL A 10 2.84 -0.65 -8.63
N LEU A 11 3.57 -1.09 -7.62
CA LEU A 11 4.82 -0.48 -7.21
C LEU A 11 5.98 -0.97 -8.07
N PRO A 12 7.05 -0.17 -8.22
CA PRO A 12 8.11 -0.51 -9.18
C PRO A 12 8.92 -1.75 -8.82
N ASP A 13 9.17 -1.99 -7.53
CA ASP A 13 9.99 -3.14 -7.15
C ASP A 13 9.77 -3.55 -5.70
N ARG A 14 10.41 -4.64 -5.32
CA ARG A 14 10.29 -5.22 -3.99
C ARG A 14 10.80 -4.30 -2.90
N ALA A 15 11.87 -3.54 -3.17
CA ALA A 15 12.46 -2.65 -2.16
C ALA A 15 11.49 -1.54 -1.75
N VAL A 16 10.73 -1.01 -2.70
CA VAL A 16 9.71 -0.01 -2.40
C VAL A 16 8.61 -0.60 -1.55
N LYS A 17 8.17 -1.82 -1.85
CA LYS A 17 7.16 -2.51 -1.04
C LYS A 17 7.64 -2.71 0.39
N GLN A 18 8.89 -3.12 0.55
CA GLN A 18 9.49 -3.36 1.86
C GLN A 18 9.50 -2.07 2.69
N ARG A 19 9.93 -0.96 2.08
CA ARG A 19 9.95 0.33 2.79
C ARG A 19 8.55 0.80 3.17
N LEU A 20 7.58 0.61 2.29
CA LEU A 20 6.20 1.01 2.59
C LEU A 20 5.65 0.21 3.78
N ILE A 21 5.85 -1.10 3.76
CA ILE A 21 5.40 -1.96 4.85
C ILE A 21 6.08 -1.58 6.16
N GLU A 22 7.39 -1.35 6.15
CA GLU A 22 8.12 -0.95 7.35
C GLU A 22 7.63 0.38 7.90
N SER A 23 7.44 1.37 7.03
CA SER A 23 6.99 2.70 7.45
C SER A 23 5.59 2.69 8.02
N LEU A 24 4.67 1.96 7.39
CA LEU A 24 3.30 1.87 7.86
C LEU A 24 3.25 1.15 9.22
N THR A 25 4.00 0.07 9.34
CA THR A 25 4.06 -0.69 10.60
C THR A 25 4.62 0.17 11.73
N SER A 26 5.72 0.88 11.45
CA SER A 26 6.34 1.75 12.44
C SER A 26 5.40 2.86 12.90
N ALA A 27 4.77 3.55 11.95
CA ALA A 27 3.85 4.63 12.29
C ALA A 27 2.65 4.15 13.09
N ALA A 28 2.08 3.01 12.69
CA ALA A 28 0.93 2.45 13.41
C ALA A 28 1.32 1.99 14.81
N SER A 29 2.49 1.38 14.95
CA SER A 29 2.98 0.94 16.25
C SER A 29 3.21 2.12 17.18
N GLN A 30 3.82 3.19 16.68
CA GLN A 30 4.07 4.39 17.48
C GLN A 30 2.77 5.06 17.92
N SER A 31 1.78 5.09 17.04
CA SER A 31 0.51 5.75 17.33
C SER A 31 -0.37 4.98 18.29
N THR A 32 -0.32 3.66 18.24
CA THR A 32 -1.22 2.80 19.02
C THR A 32 -0.59 2.24 20.29
N GLY A 33 0.75 2.19 20.34
CA GLY A 33 1.45 1.51 21.42
C GLY A 33 1.47 -0.01 21.29
N ILE A 34 0.93 -0.55 20.19
CA ILE A 34 0.94 -1.98 19.92
C ILE A 34 2.26 -2.36 19.28
N ALA A 35 2.85 -3.47 19.69
CA ALA A 35 4.15 -3.91 19.17
C ALA A 35 4.09 -4.19 17.67
N GLU A 36 5.18 -3.90 16.95
CA GLU A 36 5.24 -4.03 15.49
C GLU A 36 4.91 -5.44 15.00
N GLU A 37 5.36 -6.47 15.71
CA GLU A 37 5.14 -7.87 15.31
C GLU A 37 3.67 -8.28 15.33
N LYS A 38 2.79 -7.47 15.90
CA LYS A 38 1.35 -7.75 15.92
C LYS A 38 0.63 -7.26 14.67
N PHE A 39 1.28 -6.41 13.86
CA PHE A 39 0.66 -5.81 12.68
C PHE A 39 0.79 -6.69 11.46
N ILE A 40 -0.27 -6.69 10.64
CA ILE A 40 -0.27 -7.30 9.32
C ILE A 40 -0.53 -6.17 8.32
N VAL A 41 0.29 -6.08 7.29
CA VAL A 41 0.10 -5.09 6.22
C VAL A 41 -0.16 -5.82 4.92
N LEU A 42 -1.27 -5.49 4.28
CA LEU A 42 -1.67 -6.07 3.00
C LEU A 42 -1.62 -5.01 1.92
N LEU A 43 -0.84 -5.25 0.89
CA LEU A 43 -0.75 -4.36 -0.26
C LEU A 43 -1.53 -4.97 -1.42
N ASN A 44 -2.60 -4.30 -1.82
CA ASN A 44 -3.41 -4.73 -2.96
C ASN A 44 -2.99 -3.91 -4.17
N GLU A 45 -2.04 -4.44 -4.93
CA GLU A 45 -1.53 -3.76 -6.11
C GLU A 45 -2.44 -4.01 -7.30
N MET A 46 -2.80 -2.94 -8.00
CA MET A 46 -3.69 -3.02 -9.14
C MET A 46 -2.97 -2.53 -10.40
N PRO A 47 -3.05 -3.28 -11.51
CA PRO A 47 -2.58 -2.75 -12.79
C PRO A 47 -3.32 -1.45 -13.11
N ARG A 48 -2.63 -0.51 -13.74
CA ARG A 48 -3.25 0.78 -14.06
C ARG A 48 -4.46 0.64 -14.98
N ASP A 49 -4.53 -0.44 -15.75
CA ASP A 49 -5.69 -0.75 -16.59
C ASP A 49 -6.93 -1.12 -15.77
N ASN A 50 -6.77 -1.43 -14.50
CA ASN A 50 -7.89 -1.78 -13.63
C ASN A 50 -8.32 -0.61 -12.76
N ILE A 51 -7.74 0.57 -12.96
CA ILE A 51 -8.04 1.75 -12.14
C ILE A 51 -8.68 2.80 -13.03
N GLY A 52 -9.87 3.23 -12.65
CA GLY A 52 -10.60 4.29 -13.34
C GLY A 52 -10.62 5.57 -12.53
N VAL A 53 -10.36 6.68 -13.17
CA VAL A 53 -10.42 8.01 -12.57
C VAL A 53 -11.25 8.91 -13.49
N GLY A 54 -12.40 9.39 -12.98
CA GLY A 54 -13.27 10.23 -13.76
C GLY A 54 -13.80 9.58 -15.04
N GLY A 55 -13.94 8.25 -15.03
CA GLY A 55 -14.40 7.48 -16.18
C GLY A 55 -13.32 7.13 -17.19
N LYS A 56 -12.07 7.43 -16.88
CA LYS A 56 -10.94 7.14 -17.78
C LYS A 56 -9.99 6.16 -17.09
N LEU A 57 -9.30 5.34 -17.90
CA LEU A 57 -8.30 4.43 -17.36
C LEU A 57 -7.08 5.23 -16.88
N LEU A 58 -6.59 4.86 -15.72
CA LEU A 58 -5.38 5.50 -15.19
C LEU A 58 -4.20 5.31 -16.14
N SER A 59 -4.10 4.15 -16.81
CA SER A 59 -3.05 3.87 -17.76
C SER A 59 -3.04 4.84 -18.95
N ASP A 60 -4.18 5.46 -19.27
CA ASP A 60 -4.25 6.48 -20.33
C ASP A 60 -3.84 7.86 -19.82
N LEU A 61 -3.92 8.09 -18.52
CA LEU A 61 -3.62 9.40 -17.92
C LEU A 61 -2.14 9.52 -17.53
N VAL A 62 -1.51 8.40 -17.21
CA VAL A 62 -0.12 8.34 -16.77
C VAL A 62 0.69 7.60 -17.83
N LYS A 63 1.56 8.30 -18.51
CA LYS A 63 2.37 7.72 -19.60
C LYS A 63 3.84 7.65 -19.24
#